data_d1dc02e0c3df3a7a720b0a3f35014149
#
_entry.id   d1dc02e0c3df3a7a720b0a3f35014149
#
_cell.length_a   1.000
_cell.length_b   1.000
_cell.length_c   1.000
_cell.angle_alpha   90.00
_cell.angle_beta   90.00
_cell.angle_gamma   90.00
#
_symmetry.space_group_name_H-M   'P 1'
#
loop_
_entity.id
_entity.type
_entity.pdbx_description
1 polymer ?
#
loop_
_entity_poly.entity_id
_entity_poly.type
_entity_poly.pdbx_seq_one_letter_code
_entity_poly.pdbx_strand_id
1 'polypeptide(L)'
;MIKLQDIDKYIDSKYQRTFILKGIDLEIEQGEFVTIMGPSGAGKSTLMNVIGMLDEPSQGEYYFLDEPIHKMKERKRSELHKHHIGFVFQAYHLIDELTVYENIETPLLYKGVKSSERKSLVAEMLDRFQMVAKKDLFPEQ
;
A
#
# COMPACT_ATOMS: atom_id res chain seq x y z
N MET A 1 11.98 -7.00 7.85
CA MET A 1 11.18 -7.29 9.05
C MET A 1 10.15 -6.20 9.29
N ILE A 2 8.95 -6.56 9.67
CA ILE A 2 7.88 -5.64 10.09
C ILE A 2 7.60 -5.94 11.55
N LYS A 3 7.54 -4.91 12.40
CA LYS A 3 7.23 -5.09 13.81
C LYS A 3 6.26 -4.01 14.27
N LEU A 4 5.13 -4.43 14.81
CA LEU A 4 4.11 -3.60 15.44
C LEU A 4 4.11 -3.92 16.92
N GLN A 5 4.06 -2.90 17.78
CA GLN A 5 4.00 -3.04 19.24
C GLN A 5 2.91 -2.13 19.78
N ASP A 6 1.94 -2.73 20.42
CA ASP A 6 0.80 -2.07 21.07
C ASP A 6 0.11 -1.04 20.15
N ILE A 7 -0.13 -1.45 18.89
CA ILE A 7 -0.75 -0.57 17.90
C ILE A 7 -2.23 -0.40 18.16
N ASP A 8 -2.61 0.85 18.39
CA ASP A 8 -3.99 1.30 18.40
C ASP A 8 -4.32 2.11 17.14
N LYS A 9 -5.51 1.91 16.60
CA LYS A 9 -6.13 2.81 15.64
C LYS A 9 -7.54 3.11 16.07
N TYR A 10 -7.83 4.40 16.28
CA TYR A 10 -9.14 4.86 16.72
C TYR A 10 -9.57 6.12 15.99
N ILE A 11 -10.86 6.37 16.00
CA ILE A 11 -11.49 7.60 15.55
C ILE A 11 -12.07 8.30 16.74
N ASP A 12 -11.64 9.54 16.98
CA ASP A 12 -12.22 10.40 18.01
C ASP A 12 -13.41 11.16 17.43
N SER A 13 -14.57 10.99 18.04
CA SER A 13 -15.75 11.83 17.81
C SER A 13 -15.97 12.77 18.98
N LYS A 14 -16.88 13.74 18.81
CA LYS A 14 -17.22 14.70 19.88
C LYS A 14 -17.66 14.03 21.19
N TYR A 15 -18.16 12.80 21.14
CA TYR A 15 -18.79 12.13 22.27
C TYR A 15 -18.08 10.85 22.71
N GLN A 16 -17.31 10.21 21.83
CA GLN A 16 -16.65 8.95 22.15
C GLN A 16 -15.47 8.65 21.24
N ARG A 17 -14.56 7.81 21.75
CA ARG A 17 -13.48 7.20 20.98
C ARG A 17 -13.91 5.81 20.53
N THR A 18 -13.80 5.55 19.23
CA THR A 18 -14.09 4.22 18.63
C THR A 18 -12.79 3.59 18.17
N PHE A 19 -12.42 2.47 18.79
CA PHE A 19 -11.24 1.71 18.40
C PHE A 19 -11.57 0.83 17.19
N ILE A 20 -10.72 0.91 16.16
CA ILE A 20 -10.72 0.03 14.98
C ILE A 20 -9.70 -1.08 15.16
N LEU A 21 -8.53 -0.73 15.69
CA LEU A 21 -7.48 -1.66 16.14
C LEU A 21 -7.16 -1.31 17.59
N LYS A 22 -6.89 -2.34 18.40
CA LYS A 22 -6.56 -2.13 19.81
C LYS A 22 -5.50 -3.13 20.27
N GLY A 23 -4.35 -2.62 20.75
CA GLY A 23 -3.27 -3.40 21.32
C GLY A 23 -2.74 -4.48 20.35
N ILE A 24 -2.50 -4.12 19.09
CA ILE A 24 -2.02 -5.09 18.10
C ILE A 24 -0.50 -5.23 18.19
N ASP A 25 -0.06 -6.43 18.52
CA ASP A 25 1.33 -6.86 18.42
C ASP A 25 1.47 -7.82 17.24
N LEU A 26 2.43 -7.56 16.36
CA LEU A 26 2.69 -8.38 15.17
C LEU A 26 4.15 -8.27 14.78
N GLU A 27 4.76 -9.40 14.46
CA GLU A 27 6.11 -9.46 13.93
C GLU A 27 6.08 -10.33 12.66
N ILE A 28 6.66 -9.82 11.57
CA ILE A 28 6.74 -10.53 10.28
C ILE A 28 8.20 -10.50 9.83
N GLU A 29 8.77 -11.68 9.66
CA GLU A 29 10.14 -11.84 9.20
C GLU A 29 10.24 -11.75 7.67
N GLN A 30 11.46 -11.59 7.19
CA GLN A 30 11.71 -11.61 5.74
C GLN A 30 11.43 -12.99 5.15
N GLY A 31 10.64 -13.02 4.09
CA GLY A 31 10.27 -14.26 3.39
C GLY A 31 9.03 -14.95 3.94
N GLU A 32 8.43 -14.44 5.01
CA GLU A 32 7.18 -14.99 5.54
C GLU A 32 5.97 -14.69 4.64
N PHE A 33 5.05 -15.64 4.64
CA PHE A 33 3.71 -15.50 4.10
C PHE A 33 2.71 -15.47 5.25
N VAL A 34 2.06 -14.33 5.45
CA VAL A 34 1.13 -14.10 6.57
C VAL A 34 -0.29 -13.89 6.06
N THR A 35 -1.27 -14.53 6.71
CA THR A 35 -2.69 -14.37 6.42
C THR A 35 -3.40 -13.75 7.61
N ILE A 36 -4.13 -12.66 7.38
CA ILE A 36 -4.98 -11.99 8.38
C ILE A 36 -6.42 -12.38 8.13
N MET A 37 -7.02 -13.14 9.07
CA MET A 37 -8.39 -13.62 8.98
C MET A 37 -9.28 -13.01 10.07
N GLY A 38 -10.57 -12.95 9.81
CA GLY A 38 -11.58 -12.45 10.74
C GLY A 38 -12.87 -12.01 10.03
N PRO A 39 -13.94 -11.74 10.77
CA PRO A 39 -15.21 -11.30 10.21
C PRO A 39 -15.11 -9.94 9.51
N SER A 40 -16.15 -9.58 8.74
CA SER A 40 -16.24 -8.23 8.17
C SER A 40 -16.25 -7.18 9.28
N GLY A 41 -15.57 -6.06 9.08
CA GLY A 41 -15.46 -4.99 10.08
C GLY A 41 -14.43 -5.24 11.19
N ALA A 42 -13.72 -6.37 11.23
CA ALA A 42 -12.71 -6.67 12.24
C ALA A 42 -11.40 -5.84 12.14
N GLY A 43 -11.33 -4.84 11.27
CA GLY A 43 -10.14 -3.98 11.15
C GLY A 43 -9.04 -4.51 10.23
N LYS A 44 -9.24 -5.63 9.51
CA LYS A 44 -8.21 -6.24 8.65
C LYS A 44 -7.62 -5.26 7.62
N SER A 45 -8.48 -4.56 6.88
CA SER A 45 -8.04 -3.57 5.88
C SER A 45 -7.32 -2.39 6.53
N THR A 46 -7.78 -1.97 7.71
CA THR A 46 -7.11 -0.91 8.48
C THR A 46 -5.71 -1.35 8.91
N LEU A 47 -5.57 -2.59 9.39
CA LEU A 47 -4.26 -3.14 9.75
C LEU A 47 -3.34 -3.23 8.53
N MET A 48 -3.86 -3.69 7.38
CA MET A 48 -3.11 -3.71 6.12
C MET A 48 -2.66 -2.30 5.69
N ASN A 49 -3.52 -1.29 5.83
CA ASN A 49 -3.17 0.09 5.52
C ASN A 49 -2.07 0.63 6.46
N VAL A 50 -2.12 0.29 7.75
CA VAL A 50 -1.06 0.67 8.70
C VAL A 50 0.25 -0.03 8.34
N ILE A 51 0.23 -1.35 8.10
CA ILE A 51 1.42 -2.11 7.67
C ILE A 51 1.98 -1.54 6.36
N GLY A 52 1.10 -1.21 5.41
CA GLY A 52 1.46 -0.63 4.12
C GLY A 52 1.87 0.85 4.17
N MET A 53 1.92 1.48 5.34
CA MET A 53 2.22 2.92 5.50
C MET A 53 1.25 3.84 4.73
N LEU A 54 0.05 3.36 4.38
CA LEU A 54 -1.02 4.15 3.77
C LEU A 54 -1.83 4.91 4.83
N ASP A 55 -1.79 4.46 6.08
CA ASP A 55 -2.42 5.10 7.22
C ASP A 55 -1.49 5.05 8.44
N GLU A 56 -1.65 5.98 9.37
CA GLU A 56 -0.86 6.05 10.58
C GLU A 56 -1.59 5.39 11.74
N PRO A 57 -0.89 4.64 12.60
CA PRO A 57 -1.47 4.24 13.88
C PRO A 57 -1.76 5.47 14.73
N SER A 58 -2.79 5.39 15.58
CA SER A 58 -3.10 6.45 16.55
C SER A 58 -2.16 6.41 17.75
N GLN A 59 -1.71 5.22 18.14
CA GLN A 59 -0.73 4.95 19.20
C GLN A 59 0.06 3.67 18.90
N GLY A 60 1.14 3.45 19.65
CA GLY A 60 2.02 2.29 19.53
C GLY A 60 3.26 2.57 18.70
N GLU A 61 4.06 1.54 18.52
CA GLU A 61 5.33 1.62 17.81
C GLU A 61 5.32 0.72 16.56
N TYR A 62 5.68 1.29 15.42
CA TYR A 62 5.81 0.57 14.16
C TYR A 62 7.23 0.67 13.66
N TYR A 63 7.86 -0.47 13.41
CA TYR A 63 9.19 -0.60 12.82
C TYR A 63 9.13 -1.36 11.49
N PHE A 64 9.84 -0.85 10.50
CA PHE A 64 10.02 -1.45 9.19
C PHE A 64 11.50 -1.44 8.84
N LEU A 65 12.10 -2.62 8.61
CA LEU A 65 13.55 -2.79 8.41
C LEU A 65 14.37 -2.09 9.52
N ASP A 66 13.94 -2.26 10.77
CA ASP A 66 14.50 -1.67 11.99
C ASP A 66 14.41 -0.13 12.09
N GLU A 67 13.76 0.51 11.13
CA GLU A 67 13.52 1.96 11.13
C GLU A 67 12.19 2.29 11.84
N PRO A 68 12.17 3.25 12.80
CA PRO A 68 10.98 3.60 13.56
C PRO A 68 10.01 4.48 12.76
N ILE A 69 9.06 3.85 12.06
CA ILE A 69 8.10 4.52 11.16
C ILE A 69 7.24 5.55 11.89
N HIS A 70 6.82 5.23 13.12
CA HIS A 70 6.00 6.10 13.98
C HIS A 70 6.68 7.43 14.36
N LYS A 71 8.01 7.54 14.18
CA LYS A 71 8.80 8.78 14.42
C LYS A 71 9.18 9.49 13.13
N MET A 72 8.85 8.93 11.97
CA MET A 72 9.24 9.49 10.70
C MET A 72 8.30 10.59 10.24
N LYS A 73 8.89 11.60 9.59
CA LYS A 73 8.12 12.57 8.80
C LYS A 73 7.52 11.90 7.58
N GLU A 74 6.33 12.35 7.18
CA GLU A 74 5.58 11.83 6.03
C GLU A 74 6.43 11.64 4.78
N ARG A 75 7.28 12.60 4.43
CA ARG A 75 8.16 12.53 3.27
C ARG A 75 9.09 11.29 3.29
N LYS A 76 9.72 11.00 4.46
CA LYS A 76 10.61 9.83 4.59
C LYS A 76 9.82 8.53 4.54
N ARG A 77 8.65 8.50 5.16
CA ARG A 77 7.74 7.35 5.14
C ARG A 77 7.25 7.06 3.71
N SER A 78 6.86 8.09 2.96
CA SER A 78 6.46 7.95 1.55
C SER A 78 7.59 7.40 0.67
N GLU A 79 8.83 7.79 0.91
CA GLU A 79 9.98 7.22 0.19
C GLU A 79 10.19 5.74 0.52
N LEU A 80 10.05 5.33 1.79
CA LEU A 80 10.12 3.91 2.16
C LEU A 80 9.01 3.10 1.51
N HIS A 81 7.77 3.57 1.60
CA HIS A 81 6.62 2.95 0.94
C HIS A 81 6.88 2.76 -0.55
N LYS A 82 7.27 3.82 -1.25
CA LYS A 82 7.53 3.84 -2.69
C LYS A 82 8.57 2.80 -3.15
N HIS A 83 9.58 2.53 -2.33
CA HIS A 83 10.67 1.64 -2.71
C HIS A 83 10.51 0.20 -2.23
N HIS A 84 9.77 -0.03 -1.16
CA HIS A 84 9.74 -1.31 -0.47
C HIS A 84 8.37 -1.99 -0.43
N ILE A 85 7.28 -1.26 -0.68
CA ILE A 85 5.93 -1.82 -0.55
C ILE A 85 5.24 -1.86 -1.92
N GLY A 86 4.63 -3.00 -2.23
CA GLY A 86 3.65 -3.16 -3.30
C GLY A 86 2.29 -3.47 -2.69
N PHE A 87 1.27 -2.72 -3.06
CA PHE A 87 -0.09 -2.90 -2.55
C PHE A 87 -1.01 -3.40 -3.67
N VAL A 88 -1.78 -4.44 -3.40
CA VAL A 88 -2.86 -4.91 -4.27
C VAL A 88 -4.18 -4.60 -3.60
N PHE A 89 -4.96 -3.70 -4.19
CA PHE A 89 -6.21 -3.24 -3.65
C PHE A 89 -7.37 -4.17 -4.04
N GLN A 90 -8.39 -4.23 -3.19
CA GLN A 90 -9.65 -4.92 -3.49
C GLN A 90 -10.43 -4.22 -4.61
N ALA A 91 -10.47 -2.90 -4.61
CA ALA A 91 -10.96 -2.09 -5.72
C ALA A 91 -9.79 -1.75 -6.65
N TYR A 92 -10.04 -1.62 -7.94
CA TYR A 92 -8.97 -1.48 -8.95
C TYR A 92 -8.15 -0.20 -8.79
N HIS A 93 -8.74 0.87 -8.26
CA HIS A 93 -8.12 2.20 -8.10
C HIS A 93 -7.42 2.70 -9.38
N LEU A 94 -8.02 2.39 -10.52
CA LEU A 94 -7.57 2.93 -11.81
C LEU A 94 -7.99 4.39 -11.92
N ILE A 95 -7.21 5.15 -12.66
CA ILE A 95 -7.53 6.52 -13.03
C ILE A 95 -8.30 6.44 -14.35
N ASP A 96 -9.59 6.77 -14.32
CA ASP A 96 -10.51 6.54 -15.45
C ASP A 96 -10.17 7.41 -16.66
N GLU A 97 -9.54 8.56 -16.45
CA GLU A 97 -9.09 9.49 -17.49
C GLU A 97 -7.76 9.05 -18.16
N LEU A 98 -7.12 8.02 -17.67
CA LEU A 98 -5.89 7.47 -18.21
C LEU A 98 -6.15 6.14 -18.93
N THR A 99 -5.44 5.92 -20.03
CA THR A 99 -5.43 4.63 -20.72
C THR A 99 -4.85 3.51 -19.85
N VAL A 100 -5.04 2.26 -20.25
CA VAL A 100 -4.42 1.08 -19.61
C VAL A 100 -2.90 1.27 -19.55
N TYR A 101 -2.27 1.72 -20.64
CA TYR A 101 -0.85 2.01 -20.71
C TYR A 101 -0.43 3.03 -19.63
N GLU A 102 -1.12 4.15 -19.57
CA GLU A 102 -0.80 5.25 -18.67
C GLU A 102 -1.05 4.88 -17.19
N ASN A 103 -2.08 4.09 -16.90
CA ASN A 103 -2.31 3.55 -15.56
C ASN A 103 -1.14 2.66 -15.09
N ILE A 104 -0.61 1.80 -15.98
CA ILE A 104 0.54 0.94 -15.67
C ILE A 104 1.84 1.77 -15.58
N GLU A 105 1.98 2.83 -16.38
CA GLU A 105 3.16 3.70 -16.37
C GLU A 105 3.23 4.60 -15.13
N THR A 106 2.09 5.03 -14.59
CA THR A 106 1.99 6.01 -13.50
C THR A 106 2.86 5.68 -12.28
N PRO A 107 2.87 4.47 -11.71
CA PRO A 107 3.75 4.12 -10.59
C PRO A 107 5.25 4.25 -10.92
N LEU A 108 5.64 3.98 -12.16
CA LEU A 108 7.02 4.09 -12.60
C LEU A 108 7.46 5.56 -12.74
N LEU A 109 6.53 6.45 -13.12
CA LEU A 109 6.74 7.90 -13.11
C LEU A 109 7.06 8.39 -11.69
N TYR A 110 6.26 8.00 -10.71
CA TYR A 110 6.49 8.35 -9.30
C TYR A 110 7.80 7.80 -8.74
N LYS A 111 8.24 6.64 -9.23
CA LYS A 111 9.56 6.07 -8.89
C LYS A 111 10.72 6.77 -9.59
N GLY A 112 10.47 7.69 -10.51
CA GLY A 112 11.51 8.42 -11.25
C GLY A 112 12.23 7.56 -12.29
N VAL A 113 11.62 6.46 -12.75
CA VAL A 113 12.18 5.59 -13.80
C VAL A 113 12.30 6.35 -15.12
N LYS A 114 13.41 6.20 -15.83
CA LYS A 114 13.65 6.88 -17.11
C LYS A 114 12.62 6.46 -18.17
N SER A 115 12.25 7.38 -19.06
CA SER A 115 11.20 7.16 -20.08
C SER A 115 11.44 5.94 -20.96
N SER A 116 12.68 5.71 -21.40
CA SER A 116 13.00 4.52 -22.22
C SER A 116 12.78 3.21 -21.47
N GLU A 117 13.16 3.17 -20.21
CA GLU A 117 13.00 2.02 -19.32
C GLU A 117 11.52 1.80 -18.96
N ARG A 118 10.75 2.86 -18.67
CA ARG A 118 9.31 2.75 -18.43
C ARG A 118 8.58 2.11 -19.59
N LYS A 119 8.88 2.53 -20.84
CA LYS A 119 8.28 1.95 -22.05
C LYS A 119 8.52 0.45 -22.15
N SER A 120 9.74 0.01 -21.85
CA SER A 120 10.09 -1.41 -21.85
C SER A 120 9.33 -2.19 -20.77
N LEU A 121 9.31 -1.67 -19.54
CA LEU A 121 8.62 -2.32 -18.40
C LEU A 121 7.11 -2.40 -18.62
N VAL A 122 6.48 -1.34 -19.12
CA VAL A 122 5.04 -1.35 -19.44
C VAL A 122 4.72 -2.33 -20.56
N ALA A 123 5.55 -2.36 -21.62
CA ALA A 123 5.35 -3.32 -22.71
C ALA A 123 5.48 -4.77 -22.25
N GLU A 124 6.47 -5.08 -21.40
CA GLU A 124 6.65 -6.41 -20.80
C GLU A 124 5.44 -6.80 -19.94
N MET A 125 4.92 -5.87 -19.13
CA MET A 125 3.75 -6.11 -18.29
C MET A 125 2.49 -6.37 -19.13
N LEU A 126 2.25 -5.56 -20.15
CA LEU A 126 1.13 -5.74 -21.08
C LEU A 126 1.20 -7.09 -21.80
N ASP A 127 2.38 -7.51 -22.24
CA ASP A 127 2.58 -8.81 -22.88
C ASP A 127 2.34 -9.96 -21.89
N ARG A 128 2.92 -9.89 -20.71
CA ARG A 128 2.77 -10.88 -19.63
C ARG A 128 1.31 -11.16 -19.29
N PHE A 129 0.46 -10.14 -19.28
CA PHE A 129 -0.97 -10.26 -19.00
C PHE A 129 -1.84 -10.35 -20.26
N GLN A 130 -1.24 -10.47 -21.47
CA GLN A 130 -1.94 -10.54 -22.76
C GLN A 130 -2.86 -9.33 -23.01
N MET A 131 -2.42 -8.16 -22.58
CA MET A 131 -3.20 -6.91 -22.66
C MET A 131 -2.67 -5.92 -23.72
N VAL A 132 -1.72 -6.33 -24.57
CA VAL A 132 -1.11 -5.45 -25.58
C VAL A 132 -2.15 -4.76 -26.46
N ALA A 133 -3.18 -5.50 -26.89
CA ALA A 133 -4.26 -4.97 -27.74
C ALA A 133 -5.16 -3.95 -27.04
N LYS A 134 -5.11 -3.90 -25.71
CA LYS A 134 -5.95 -3.03 -24.88
C LYS A 134 -5.20 -1.77 -24.36
N LYS A 135 -3.94 -1.60 -24.73
CA LYS A 135 -3.07 -0.56 -24.15
C LYS A 135 -3.63 0.86 -24.27
N ASP A 136 -4.34 1.15 -25.36
CA ASP A 136 -4.88 2.47 -25.67
C ASP A 136 -6.36 2.64 -25.24
N LEU A 137 -6.96 1.61 -24.63
CA LEU A 137 -8.32 1.66 -24.08
C LEU A 137 -8.33 2.33 -22.70
N PHE A 138 -9.47 2.88 -22.34
CA PHE A 138 -9.74 3.42 -21.00
C PHE A 138 -10.34 2.33 -20.09
N PRO A 139 -10.27 2.47 -18.74
CA PRO A 139 -10.74 1.46 -17.80
C PRO A 139 -12.19 1.02 -17.96
N GLU A 140 -13.05 1.88 -18.49
CA GLU A 140 -14.48 1.57 -18.72
C GLU A 140 -14.74 0.74 -20.00
N GLN A 141 -13.73 0.51 -20.84
CA GLN A 141 -13.82 -0.20 -22.11
C GLN A 141 -13.27 -1.63 -22.03
#